data_48232d9e4d467ab8ade5bd650368de2c
#
_entry.id   48232d9e4d467ab8ade5bd650368de2c
#
_cell.length_a   1.000
_cell.length_b   1.000
_cell.length_c   1.000
_cell.angle_alpha   90.00
_cell.angle_beta   90.00
_cell.angle_gamma   90.00
#
_symmetry.space_group_name_H-M   'P 1'
#
loop_
_entity.id
_entity.type
_entity.pdbx_description
1 polymer ?
#
loop_
_entity_poly.entity_id
_entity_poly.type
_entity_poly.pdbx_seq_one_letter_code
_entity_poly.pdbx_strand_id
1 'polypeptide(L)'
;MDKVYITGHRNPDTDSIVSAMAYAALRNALGDREYRAARLGHVSDETQLVLDRFGFPAPVWIKTMRTQVRDLDYDTPPALSSGVTISRAWAALSTDTSIAALPITNEDGTLFGMLSSGDIAASDMQSIEHPHIDAVPLFNVLSVLEGRILNEAGDLVDSISGDVCIALPQSCDNLLFSGSGSIIVCGHQPDMVRRAIEQHARCVIVCQAELDEQLRNAPTDTVIISTPFDAYRAVRLLYQSLPISRICRTKDLECFHLDDFVDDVREGMLKSRYRCYPILDENDRVVGTLSRYHLIRPKRKRVVLVDHNEAAQSVPGLDQAEILEIIDHHRLADIQTGNPIYFRNEPVGSTTTIIATMYQEKGLMPSEKLAGMMAAAIVSDTVMFKSPTCTQRDRSMAERMARI
;
A
#
# COMPACT_ATOMS: atom_id res chain seq x y z
N MET A 1 7.08 -2.32 14.91
CA MET A 1 8.24 -3.09 15.47
C MET A 1 8.49 -4.29 14.57
N ASP A 2 9.72 -4.54 14.20
CA ASP A 2 10.08 -5.69 13.37
C ASP A 2 9.87 -6.98 14.15
N LYS A 3 8.91 -7.80 13.70
CA LYS A 3 8.59 -9.09 14.32
C LYS A 3 9.64 -10.13 13.99
N VAL A 4 10.03 -10.91 14.99
CA VAL A 4 10.90 -12.09 14.85
C VAL A 4 10.07 -13.34 15.07
N TYR A 5 10.04 -14.24 14.09
CA TYR A 5 9.34 -15.51 14.23
C TYR A 5 10.27 -16.56 14.81
N ILE A 6 9.76 -17.39 15.70
CA ILE A 6 10.47 -18.56 16.24
C ILE A 6 9.75 -19.81 15.75
N THR A 7 10.44 -20.63 15.00
CA THR A 7 9.85 -21.82 14.35
C THR A 7 10.62 -23.08 14.70
N GLY A 8 9.88 -24.12 15.03
CA GLY A 8 10.41 -25.47 15.02
C GLY A 8 10.41 -26.08 13.60
N HIS A 9 10.58 -27.39 13.50
CA HIS A 9 10.65 -28.09 12.21
C HIS A 9 9.30 -28.25 11.52
N ARG A 10 9.33 -28.65 10.22
CA ARG A 10 8.19 -28.66 9.29
C ARG A 10 7.06 -29.61 9.70
N ASN A 11 7.40 -30.75 10.33
CA ASN A 11 6.42 -31.71 10.87
C ASN A 11 6.44 -31.59 12.39
N PRO A 12 5.84 -30.56 12.98
CA PRO A 12 6.09 -30.18 14.35
C PRO A 12 5.51 -31.22 15.30
N ASP A 13 6.36 -31.72 16.19
CA ASP A 13 6.00 -32.52 17.38
C ASP A 13 5.80 -31.59 18.59
N THR A 14 5.68 -32.20 19.77
CA THR A 14 5.45 -31.43 20.99
C THR A 14 6.66 -30.58 21.37
N ASP A 15 7.89 -31.09 21.20
CA ASP A 15 9.10 -30.34 21.53
C ASP A 15 9.28 -29.15 20.60
N SER A 16 9.06 -29.32 19.32
CA SER A 16 9.13 -28.28 18.28
C SER A 16 8.17 -27.12 18.56
N ILE A 17 6.94 -27.40 18.95
CA ILE A 17 5.93 -26.34 19.26
C ILE A 17 6.24 -25.66 20.60
N VAL A 18 6.51 -26.45 21.63
CA VAL A 18 6.71 -25.92 22.98
C VAL A 18 8.01 -25.13 23.08
N SER A 19 9.09 -25.62 22.46
CA SER A 19 10.37 -24.92 22.42
C SER A 19 10.21 -23.55 21.74
N ALA A 20 9.46 -23.46 20.64
CA ALA A 20 9.18 -22.19 20.00
C ALA A 20 8.41 -21.22 20.90
N MET A 21 7.39 -21.71 21.60
CA MET A 21 6.57 -20.91 22.52
C MET A 21 7.36 -20.47 23.76
N ALA A 22 8.12 -21.39 24.35
CA ALA A 22 8.93 -21.12 25.54
C ALA A 22 10.05 -20.13 25.24
N TYR A 23 10.70 -20.25 24.09
CA TYR A 23 11.75 -19.34 23.71
C TYR A 23 11.19 -17.95 23.34
N ALA A 24 10.03 -17.86 22.70
CA ALA A 24 9.36 -16.59 22.45
C ALA A 24 9.02 -15.88 23.76
N ALA A 25 8.52 -16.59 24.76
CA ALA A 25 8.23 -16.03 26.07
C ALA A 25 9.51 -15.55 26.79
N LEU A 26 10.60 -16.30 26.73
CA LEU A 26 11.88 -15.92 27.30
C LEU A 26 12.42 -14.63 26.64
N ARG A 27 12.43 -14.58 25.32
CA ARG A 27 12.95 -13.42 24.58
C ARG A 27 12.10 -12.17 24.80
N ASN A 28 10.78 -12.31 24.85
CA ASN A 28 9.89 -11.19 25.15
C ASN A 28 10.06 -10.69 26.60
N ALA A 29 10.36 -11.57 27.56
CA ALA A 29 10.67 -11.17 28.93
C ALA A 29 12.00 -10.39 29.04
N LEU A 30 12.94 -10.61 28.13
CA LEU A 30 14.20 -9.87 28.03
C LEU A 30 14.07 -8.52 27.31
N GLY A 31 12.99 -8.29 26.54
CA GLY A 31 12.50 -6.98 26.14
C GLY A 31 13.23 -6.27 25.00
N ASP A 32 13.97 -6.97 24.15
CA ASP A 32 14.71 -6.33 23.04
C ASP A 32 13.93 -6.20 21.71
N ARG A 33 12.96 -7.08 21.45
CA ARG A 33 12.13 -7.14 20.23
C ARG A 33 10.81 -7.84 20.49
N GLU A 34 9.90 -7.83 19.50
CA GLU A 34 8.68 -8.65 19.52
C GLU A 34 8.99 -10.03 18.91
N TYR A 35 9.01 -11.06 19.75
CA TYR A 35 9.17 -12.45 19.32
C TYR A 35 7.83 -13.17 19.32
N ARG A 36 7.55 -13.91 18.25
CA ARG A 36 6.30 -14.62 18.06
C ARG A 36 6.56 -16.07 17.69
N ALA A 37 6.08 -17.00 18.51
CA ALA A 37 6.11 -18.42 18.18
C ALA A 37 5.26 -18.70 16.93
N ALA A 38 5.76 -19.55 16.05
CA ALA A 38 5.09 -19.96 14.84
C ALA A 38 5.30 -21.46 14.59
N ARG A 39 4.36 -22.07 13.85
CA ARG A 39 4.44 -23.46 13.40
C ARG A 39 4.54 -23.55 11.90
N LEU A 40 5.15 -24.61 11.42
CA LEU A 40 5.35 -24.86 9.99
C LEU A 40 4.42 -25.95 9.42
N GLY A 41 3.65 -26.62 10.29
CA GLY A 41 2.76 -27.71 9.92
C GLY A 41 1.55 -27.83 10.83
N HIS A 42 0.80 -28.90 10.64
CA HIS A 42 -0.31 -29.25 11.51
C HIS A 42 0.21 -29.68 12.89
N VAL A 43 -0.52 -29.31 13.92
CA VAL A 43 -0.26 -29.73 15.29
C VAL A 43 -0.70 -31.19 15.42
N SER A 44 0.11 -32.05 16.03
CA SER A 44 -0.26 -33.44 16.31
C SER A 44 -1.31 -33.52 17.42
N ASP A 45 -2.05 -34.63 17.50
CA ASP A 45 -3.07 -34.83 18.55
C ASP A 45 -2.45 -34.77 19.96
N GLU A 46 -1.23 -35.30 20.13
CA GLU A 46 -0.48 -35.22 21.39
C GLU A 46 -0.17 -33.77 21.75
N THR A 47 0.37 -32.99 20.79
CA THR A 47 0.69 -31.57 21.00
C THR A 47 -0.57 -30.76 21.29
N GLN A 48 -1.68 -31.05 20.58
CA GLN A 48 -2.95 -30.37 20.82
C GLN A 48 -3.48 -30.64 22.22
N LEU A 49 -3.37 -31.89 22.69
CA LEU A 49 -3.74 -32.28 24.08
C LEU A 49 -2.92 -31.48 25.11
N VAL A 50 -1.62 -31.34 24.90
CA VAL A 50 -0.74 -30.54 25.78
C VAL A 50 -1.14 -29.06 25.76
N LEU A 51 -1.36 -28.49 24.59
CA LEU A 51 -1.80 -27.09 24.44
C LEU A 51 -3.15 -26.85 25.18
N ASP A 52 -4.12 -27.71 24.96
CA ASP A 52 -5.45 -27.62 25.60
C ASP A 52 -5.37 -27.75 27.11
N ARG A 53 -4.55 -28.69 27.60
CA ARG A 53 -4.34 -28.95 29.04
C ARG A 53 -3.84 -27.71 29.77
N PHE A 54 -2.93 -26.94 29.14
CA PHE A 54 -2.34 -25.76 29.76
C PHE A 54 -2.98 -24.44 29.31
N GLY A 55 -3.98 -24.51 28.42
CA GLY A 55 -4.77 -23.37 27.98
C GLY A 55 -4.03 -22.40 27.07
N PHE A 56 -3.21 -22.93 26.16
CA PHE A 56 -2.53 -22.15 25.11
C PHE A 56 -3.15 -22.42 23.74
N PRO A 57 -3.34 -21.40 22.92
CA PRO A 57 -3.69 -21.60 21.51
C PRO A 57 -2.48 -22.11 20.73
N ALA A 58 -2.73 -22.83 19.64
CA ALA A 58 -1.68 -23.22 18.72
C ALA A 58 -0.99 -21.97 18.12
N PRO A 59 0.34 -21.99 17.95
CA PRO A 59 1.08 -20.88 17.34
C PRO A 59 0.59 -20.58 15.92
N VAL A 60 0.84 -19.34 15.44
CA VAL A 60 0.48 -18.91 14.09
C VAL A 60 1.15 -19.81 13.04
N TRP A 61 0.42 -20.17 12.00
CA TRP A 61 0.97 -20.98 10.91
C TRP A 61 1.67 -20.10 9.89
N ILE A 62 2.97 -20.30 9.68
CA ILE A 62 3.74 -19.66 8.62
C ILE A 62 3.98 -20.67 7.50
N LYS A 63 3.52 -20.33 6.31
CA LYS A 63 3.65 -21.18 5.13
C LYS A 63 4.94 -20.92 4.33
N THR A 64 5.47 -19.69 4.43
CA THR A 64 6.67 -19.27 3.67
C THR A 64 7.40 -18.11 4.34
N MET A 65 8.72 -18.07 4.20
CA MET A 65 9.57 -16.93 4.54
C MET A 65 9.93 -16.08 3.32
N ARG A 66 9.49 -16.44 2.12
CA ARG A 66 9.65 -15.56 0.95
C ARG A 66 9.04 -14.20 1.24
N THR A 67 9.73 -13.16 0.80
CA THR A 67 9.24 -11.77 0.95
C THR A 67 8.06 -11.54 0.01
N GLN A 68 6.98 -11.00 0.52
CA GLN A 68 5.77 -10.62 -0.22
C GLN A 68 5.64 -9.09 -0.29
N VAL A 69 4.80 -8.57 -1.18
CA VAL A 69 4.55 -7.13 -1.32
C VAL A 69 4.14 -6.49 0.01
N ARG A 70 3.33 -7.18 0.82
CA ARG A 70 2.91 -6.73 2.17
C ARG A 70 4.06 -6.49 3.15
N ASP A 71 5.21 -7.10 2.91
CA ASP A 71 6.40 -6.98 3.75
C ASP A 71 7.27 -5.78 3.35
N LEU A 72 6.95 -5.10 2.23
CA LEU A 72 7.67 -3.95 1.73
C LEU A 72 7.16 -2.64 2.35
N ASP A 73 8.02 -1.65 2.33
CA ASP A 73 7.71 -0.26 2.75
C ASP A 73 7.21 0.51 1.52
N TYR A 74 6.04 0.13 0.98
CA TYR A 74 5.47 0.74 -0.21
C TYR A 74 4.81 2.09 0.10
N ASP A 75 4.62 2.92 -0.96
CA ASP A 75 3.99 4.22 -0.81
C ASP A 75 2.47 4.10 -0.68
N THR A 76 1.87 5.00 0.12
CA THR A 76 0.42 5.10 0.28
C THR A 76 -0.08 6.49 -0.15
N PRO A 77 0.04 6.85 -1.44
CA PRO A 77 -0.43 8.13 -1.93
C PRO A 77 -1.96 8.23 -1.80
N PRO A 78 -2.52 9.45 -1.73
CA PRO A 78 -3.96 9.62 -1.70
C PRO A 78 -4.59 9.04 -2.98
N ALA A 79 -5.57 8.17 -2.83
CA ALA A 79 -6.40 7.74 -3.95
C ALA A 79 -7.39 8.85 -4.31
N LEU A 80 -7.56 9.10 -5.61
CA LEU A 80 -8.47 10.13 -6.12
C LEU A 80 -9.62 9.49 -6.89
N SER A 81 -10.83 10.02 -6.70
CA SER A 81 -12.00 9.63 -7.51
C SER A 81 -11.82 10.11 -8.96
N SER A 82 -12.34 9.33 -9.91
CA SER A 82 -12.26 9.59 -11.34
C SER A 82 -12.86 10.94 -11.80
N GLY A 83 -13.81 11.49 -11.02
CA GLY A 83 -14.44 12.80 -11.27
C GLY A 83 -13.66 14.02 -10.80
N VAL A 84 -12.57 13.83 -10.05
CA VAL A 84 -11.72 14.91 -9.54
C VAL A 84 -11.06 15.66 -10.69
N THR A 85 -10.86 16.98 -10.53
CA THR A 85 -10.24 17.82 -11.57
C THR A 85 -8.74 17.60 -11.69
N ILE A 86 -8.19 17.87 -12.88
CA ILE A 86 -6.73 17.85 -13.12
C ILE A 86 -6.01 18.79 -12.15
N SER A 87 -6.57 19.97 -11.89
CA SER A 87 -6.01 20.95 -10.95
C SER A 87 -5.79 20.35 -9.55
N ARG A 88 -6.77 19.62 -9.03
CA ARG A 88 -6.65 18.96 -7.71
C ARG A 88 -5.67 17.81 -7.73
N ALA A 89 -5.64 17.03 -8.80
CA ALA A 89 -4.67 15.94 -8.95
C ALA A 89 -3.23 16.47 -9.06
N TRP A 90 -3.04 17.58 -9.79
CA TRP A 90 -1.75 18.25 -9.85
C TRP A 90 -1.29 18.77 -8.49
N ALA A 91 -2.18 19.36 -7.71
CA ALA A 91 -1.87 19.79 -6.35
C ALA A 91 -1.40 18.61 -5.48
N ALA A 92 -2.04 17.43 -5.57
CA ALA A 92 -1.63 16.24 -4.85
C ALA A 92 -0.25 15.72 -5.30
N LEU A 93 0.03 15.68 -6.61
CA LEU A 93 1.34 15.25 -7.14
C LEU A 93 2.47 16.23 -6.82
N SER A 94 2.18 17.55 -6.78
CA SER A 94 3.17 18.59 -6.55
C SER A 94 3.55 18.76 -5.07
N THR A 95 2.71 18.29 -4.16
CA THR A 95 2.96 18.37 -2.70
C THR A 95 4.07 17.42 -2.27
N ASP A 96 4.17 16.26 -2.91
CA ASP A 96 5.22 15.27 -2.62
C ASP A 96 5.85 14.78 -3.93
N THR A 97 7.08 15.22 -4.17
CA THR A 97 7.84 14.88 -5.39
C THR A 97 8.31 13.42 -5.42
N SER A 98 8.19 12.68 -4.33
CA SER A 98 8.49 11.24 -4.31
C SER A 98 7.38 10.42 -4.99
N ILE A 99 6.15 10.95 -5.05
CA ILE A 99 5.01 10.30 -5.69
C ILE A 99 5.14 10.37 -7.21
N ALA A 100 5.40 9.23 -7.85
CA ALA A 100 5.55 9.16 -9.31
C ALA A 100 4.21 9.15 -10.06
N ALA A 101 3.16 8.60 -9.47
CA ALA A 101 1.80 8.54 -10.01
C ALA A 101 0.76 8.33 -8.89
N LEU A 102 -0.46 8.77 -9.13
CA LEU A 102 -1.60 8.61 -8.23
C LEU A 102 -2.52 7.48 -8.73
N PRO A 103 -2.97 6.59 -7.85
CA PRO A 103 -4.04 5.67 -8.17
C PRO A 103 -5.38 6.43 -8.23
N ILE A 104 -6.15 6.13 -9.25
CA ILE A 104 -7.50 6.63 -9.44
C ILE A 104 -8.46 5.49 -9.11
N THR A 105 -9.46 5.75 -8.28
CA THR A 105 -10.38 4.72 -7.79
C THR A 105 -11.82 5.02 -8.16
N ASN A 106 -12.60 3.96 -8.23
CA ASN A 106 -14.04 4.01 -8.20
C ASN A 106 -14.53 4.34 -6.78
N GLU A 107 -15.84 4.56 -6.61
CA GLU A 107 -16.45 4.87 -5.31
C GLU A 107 -16.28 3.74 -4.27
N ASP A 108 -16.19 2.49 -4.72
CA ASP A 108 -15.98 1.31 -3.88
C ASP A 108 -14.50 1.07 -3.49
N GLY A 109 -13.58 1.93 -3.99
CA GLY A 109 -12.15 1.83 -3.75
C GLY A 109 -11.39 0.93 -4.71
N THR A 110 -12.08 0.29 -5.67
CA THR A 110 -11.42 -0.51 -6.73
C THR A 110 -10.66 0.38 -7.70
N LEU A 111 -9.64 -0.17 -8.35
CA LEU A 111 -8.80 0.57 -9.28
C LEU A 111 -9.57 0.98 -10.55
N PHE A 112 -9.64 2.28 -10.83
CA PHE A 112 -10.13 2.82 -12.09
C PHE A 112 -8.98 3.06 -13.08
N GLY A 113 -7.85 3.59 -12.61
CA GLY A 113 -6.71 3.93 -13.45
C GLY A 113 -5.51 4.47 -12.68
N MET A 114 -4.49 4.90 -13.43
CA MET A 114 -3.30 5.55 -12.88
C MET A 114 -3.07 6.89 -13.59
N LEU A 115 -2.67 7.91 -12.82
CA LEU A 115 -2.38 9.25 -13.32
C LEU A 115 -0.97 9.67 -12.92
N SER A 116 -0.13 9.97 -13.89
CA SER A 116 1.21 10.52 -13.68
C SER A 116 1.29 12.00 -14.07
N SER A 117 2.36 12.67 -13.64
CA SER A 117 2.68 14.03 -14.09
C SER A 117 2.88 14.11 -15.62
N GLY A 118 3.35 13.01 -16.25
CA GLY A 118 3.48 12.91 -17.69
C GLY A 118 2.14 12.92 -18.43
N ASP A 119 1.10 12.29 -17.87
CA ASP A 119 -0.25 12.29 -18.44
C ASP A 119 -0.86 13.70 -18.39
N ILE A 120 -0.65 14.42 -17.28
CA ILE A 120 -1.09 15.83 -17.14
C ILE A 120 -0.34 16.71 -18.14
N ALA A 121 0.98 16.57 -18.26
CA ALA A 121 1.78 17.35 -19.20
C ALA A 121 1.37 17.08 -20.66
N ALA A 122 1.09 15.84 -21.03
CA ALA A 122 0.60 15.48 -22.36
C ALA A 122 -0.77 16.13 -22.65
N SER A 123 -1.68 16.12 -21.69
CA SER A 123 -2.98 16.78 -21.80
C SER A 123 -2.85 18.30 -21.95
N ASP A 124 -1.93 18.92 -21.19
CA ASP A 124 -1.67 20.38 -21.27
C ASP A 124 -1.12 20.75 -22.66
N MET A 125 -0.21 19.97 -23.23
CA MET A 125 0.31 20.19 -24.58
C MET A 125 -0.78 19.98 -25.65
N GLN A 126 -1.61 18.96 -25.52
CA GLN A 126 -2.72 18.71 -26.45
C GLN A 126 -3.73 19.85 -26.47
N SER A 127 -3.97 20.51 -25.35
CA SER A 127 -4.88 21.65 -25.25
C SER A 127 -4.42 22.90 -26.05
N ILE A 128 -3.12 23.02 -26.31
CA ILE A 128 -2.54 24.09 -27.13
C ILE A 128 -2.79 23.80 -28.61
N GLU A 129 -2.66 22.57 -29.05
CA GLU A 129 -2.87 22.16 -30.45
C GLU A 129 -4.36 22.12 -30.82
N HIS A 130 -5.19 21.68 -29.89
CA HIS A 130 -6.62 21.52 -30.05
C HIS A 130 -7.37 22.25 -28.92
N PRO A 131 -7.63 23.55 -29.03
CA PRO A 131 -8.23 24.34 -27.96
C PRO A 131 -9.73 24.09 -27.82
N HIS A 132 -10.10 22.82 -27.54
CA HIS A 132 -11.47 22.37 -27.35
C HIS A 132 -11.63 21.72 -25.98
N ILE A 133 -12.76 21.93 -25.31
CA ILE A 133 -13.19 21.15 -24.15
C ILE A 133 -14.54 20.50 -24.45
N ASP A 134 -14.76 19.30 -23.91
CA ASP A 134 -15.98 18.56 -24.13
C ASP A 134 -16.59 18.12 -22.80
N ALA A 135 -17.91 18.36 -22.64
CA ALA A 135 -18.72 17.93 -21.50
C ALA A 135 -18.05 18.09 -20.12
N VAL A 136 -17.46 19.25 -19.86
CA VAL A 136 -16.85 19.56 -18.56
C VAL A 136 -17.95 19.99 -17.60
N PRO A 137 -18.09 19.34 -16.42
CA PRO A 137 -19.08 19.76 -15.43
C PRO A 137 -18.89 21.25 -15.05
N LEU A 138 -19.97 22.03 -15.11
CA LEU A 138 -19.92 23.45 -14.79
C LEU A 138 -19.40 23.69 -13.37
N PHE A 139 -19.75 22.84 -12.43
CA PHE A 139 -19.23 22.88 -11.07
C PHE A 139 -17.69 22.81 -11.02
N ASN A 140 -17.07 21.94 -11.84
CA ASN A 140 -15.62 21.85 -11.93
C ASN A 140 -15.00 23.15 -12.43
N VAL A 141 -15.61 23.74 -13.48
CA VAL A 141 -15.16 25.02 -14.05
C VAL A 141 -15.23 26.13 -13.01
N LEU A 142 -16.37 26.27 -12.33
CA LEU A 142 -16.54 27.25 -11.27
C LEU A 142 -15.55 27.07 -10.13
N SER A 143 -15.36 25.82 -9.69
CA SER A 143 -14.43 25.50 -8.61
C SER A 143 -12.99 25.86 -8.94
N VAL A 144 -12.51 25.54 -10.15
CA VAL A 144 -11.11 25.75 -10.54
C VAL A 144 -10.84 27.21 -10.90
N LEU A 145 -11.82 27.92 -11.52
CA LEU A 145 -11.72 29.30 -11.86
C LEU A 145 -12.03 30.27 -10.70
N GLU A 146 -12.40 29.80 -9.54
CA GLU A 146 -13.02 30.60 -8.45
C GLU A 146 -14.17 31.46 -9.03
N GLY A 147 -14.91 30.84 -9.96
CA GLY A 147 -15.87 31.48 -10.80
C GLY A 147 -17.22 31.73 -10.13
N ARG A 148 -17.91 32.80 -10.57
CA ARG A 148 -19.30 33.10 -10.18
C ARG A 148 -20.15 33.18 -11.43
N ILE A 149 -21.32 32.53 -11.41
CA ILE A 149 -22.33 32.69 -12.46
C ILE A 149 -22.92 34.08 -12.35
N LEU A 150 -23.04 34.78 -13.47
CA LEU A 150 -23.55 36.16 -13.55
C LEU A 150 -24.97 36.24 -14.12
N ASN A 151 -25.51 35.16 -14.71
CA ASN A 151 -26.85 35.17 -15.33
C ASN A 151 -27.58 33.83 -15.07
N GLU A 152 -28.90 33.84 -15.30
CA GLU A 152 -29.78 32.65 -15.02
C GLU A 152 -29.48 31.44 -15.94
N ALA A 153 -28.87 31.65 -17.11
CA ALA A 153 -28.51 30.56 -18.03
C ALA A 153 -27.57 29.51 -17.38
N GLY A 154 -26.74 29.95 -16.42
CA GLY A 154 -25.84 29.07 -15.71
C GLY A 154 -26.53 28.07 -14.79
N ASP A 155 -27.72 28.40 -14.27
CA ASP A 155 -28.48 27.51 -13.38
C ASP A 155 -29.14 26.32 -14.12
N LEU A 156 -29.20 26.41 -15.46
CA LEU A 156 -29.84 25.43 -16.35
C LEU A 156 -28.85 24.46 -17.02
N VAL A 157 -27.53 24.61 -16.76
CA VAL A 157 -26.48 23.93 -17.52
C VAL A 157 -25.62 23.10 -16.58
N ASP A 158 -25.60 21.77 -16.76
CA ASP A 158 -24.78 20.85 -15.97
C ASP A 158 -23.32 20.80 -16.44
N SER A 159 -23.07 21.00 -17.75
CA SER A 159 -21.76 20.91 -18.37
C SER A 159 -21.59 21.87 -19.54
N ILE A 160 -20.35 22.22 -19.82
CA ILE A 160 -20.00 23.07 -20.97
C ILE A 160 -19.07 22.32 -21.93
N SER A 161 -19.24 22.59 -23.23
CA SER A 161 -18.39 22.08 -24.31
C SER A 161 -18.18 23.23 -25.33
N GLY A 162 -17.04 23.25 -25.99
CA GLY A 162 -16.79 24.22 -27.07
C GLY A 162 -15.32 24.50 -27.29
N ASP A 163 -15.06 25.22 -28.39
CA ASP A 163 -13.73 25.73 -28.71
C ASP A 163 -13.41 26.93 -27.84
N VAL A 164 -12.23 26.95 -27.26
CA VAL A 164 -11.80 28.01 -26.33
C VAL A 164 -11.08 29.10 -27.11
N CYS A 165 -11.61 30.30 -27.04
CA CYS A 165 -11.08 31.48 -27.72
C CYS A 165 -10.80 32.62 -26.74
N ILE A 166 -9.63 33.24 -26.83
CA ILE A 166 -9.32 34.49 -26.11
C ILE A 166 -9.73 35.66 -26.99
N ALA A 167 -10.66 36.47 -26.51
CA ALA A 167 -11.11 37.65 -27.23
C ALA A 167 -10.18 38.82 -26.94
N LEU A 168 -9.54 39.35 -28.00
CA LEU A 168 -8.77 40.57 -27.98
C LEU A 168 -9.64 41.74 -28.42
N PRO A 169 -9.33 43.01 -28.05
CA PRO A 169 -10.14 44.17 -28.43
C PRO A 169 -10.42 44.29 -29.94
N GLN A 170 -9.44 43.95 -30.79
CA GLN A 170 -9.58 43.96 -32.25
C GLN A 170 -10.40 42.76 -32.79
N SER A 171 -10.69 41.77 -32.01
CA SER A 171 -11.50 40.61 -32.42
C SER A 171 -12.97 41.01 -32.69
N CYS A 172 -13.40 42.17 -32.19
CA CYS A 172 -14.74 42.70 -32.46
C CYS A 172 -14.99 42.99 -33.95
N ASP A 173 -13.98 43.41 -34.68
CA ASP A 173 -14.11 43.83 -36.09
C ASP A 173 -13.97 42.67 -37.08
N ASN A 174 -13.34 41.57 -36.66
CA ASN A 174 -12.96 40.44 -37.53
C ASN A 174 -13.65 39.14 -37.07
N LEU A 175 -14.92 38.99 -37.10
CA LEU A 175 -15.68 37.71 -36.98
C LEU A 175 -14.85 36.42 -36.65
N LEU A 176 -13.92 36.52 -35.70
CA LEU A 176 -13.02 35.41 -35.34
C LEU A 176 -13.67 34.34 -34.49
N PHE A 177 -14.94 34.47 -34.16
CA PHE A 177 -15.71 33.46 -33.50
C PHE A 177 -16.37 32.58 -34.54
N SER A 178 -15.78 31.46 -34.81
CA SER A 178 -16.37 30.48 -35.72
C SER A 178 -17.49 29.68 -35.04
N GLY A 179 -18.72 30.21 -35.08
CA GLY A 179 -19.90 29.43 -34.84
C GLY A 179 -20.48 29.44 -33.42
N SER A 180 -21.73 29.01 -33.35
CA SER A 180 -22.43 28.73 -32.09
C SER A 180 -21.71 27.69 -31.29
N GLY A 181 -21.60 27.86 -29.96
CA GLY A 181 -21.03 26.89 -29.04
C GLY A 181 -19.59 27.17 -28.59
N SER A 182 -18.96 28.28 -28.98
CA SER A 182 -17.61 28.63 -28.49
C SER A 182 -17.61 29.04 -27.02
N ILE A 183 -16.46 28.87 -26.36
CA ILE A 183 -16.18 29.38 -25.01
C ILE A 183 -15.25 30.57 -25.16
N ILE A 184 -15.71 31.75 -24.77
CA ILE A 184 -14.99 33.00 -24.99
C ILE A 184 -14.43 33.52 -23.67
N VAL A 185 -13.13 33.73 -23.63
CA VAL A 185 -12.42 34.32 -22.48
C VAL A 185 -12.08 35.75 -22.82
N CYS A 186 -12.60 36.73 -22.06
CA CYS A 186 -12.39 38.17 -22.29
C CYS A 186 -12.21 38.93 -20.96
N GLY A 187 -11.73 40.17 -21.05
CA GLY A 187 -11.73 41.11 -19.94
C GLY A 187 -13.01 41.94 -19.88
N HIS A 188 -12.92 43.17 -19.33
CA HIS A 188 -14.04 44.11 -19.32
C HIS A 188 -14.30 44.69 -20.73
N GLN A 189 -15.06 43.96 -21.51
CA GLN A 189 -15.39 44.29 -22.90
C GLN A 189 -16.91 44.06 -23.16
N PRO A 190 -17.80 45.01 -22.76
CA PRO A 190 -19.25 44.84 -22.89
C PRO A 190 -19.71 44.51 -24.30
N ASP A 191 -19.11 45.11 -25.31
CA ASP A 191 -19.45 44.88 -26.73
C ASP A 191 -19.07 43.48 -27.19
N MET A 192 -17.99 42.94 -26.65
CA MET A 192 -17.58 41.54 -26.90
C MET A 192 -18.55 40.53 -26.28
N VAL A 193 -18.97 40.79 -25.06
CA VAL A 193 -19.96 39.93 -24.37
C VAL A 193 -21.30 39.98 -25.11
N ARG A 194 -21.77 41.17 -25.54
CA ARG A 194 -22.99 41.32 -26.33
C ARG A 194 -22.91 40.50 -27.63
N ARG A 195 -21.81 40.62 -28.35
CA ARG A 195 -21.57 39.90 -29.61
C ARG A 195 -21.50 38.37 -29.39
N ALA A 196 -20.87 37.93 -28.32
CA ALA A 196 -20.83 36.52 -27.94
C ALA A 196 -22.24 35.94 -27.68
N ILE A 197 -23.09 36.71 -27.03
CA ILE A 197 -24.50 36.37 -26.82
C ILE A 197 -25.25 36.30 -28.16
N GLU A 198 -25.09 37.31 -29.04
CA GLU A 198 -25.74 37.36 -30.37
C GLU A 198 -25.33 36.18 -31.27
N GLN A 199 -24.11 35.67 -31.11
CA GLN A 199 -23.58 34.53 -31.86
C GLN A 199 -23.79 33.17 -31.16
N HIS A 200 -24.58 33.13 -30.10
CA HIS A 200 -24.89 31.89 -29.34
C HIS A 200 -23.63 31.20 -28.83
N ALA A 201 -22.67 31.94 -28.28
CA ALA A 201 -21.55 31.34 -27.56
C ALA A 201 -22.07 30.45 -26.42
N ARG A 202 -21.43 29.33 -26.17
CA ARG A 202 -21.82 28.44 -25.09
C ARG A 202 -21.55 29.03 -23.72
N CYS A 203 -20.39 29.70 -23.59
CA CYS A 203 -19.97 30.29 -22.33
C CYS A 203 -19.11 31.54 -22.60
N VAL A 204 -19.25 32.56 -21.75
CA VAL A 204 -18.34 33.71 -21.70
C VAL A 204 -17.71 33.78 -20.31
N ILE A 205 -16.38 33.78 -20.26
CA ILE A 205 -15.61 33.89 -19.02
C ILE A 205 -15.02 35.30 -18.96
N VAL A 206 -15.52 36.09 -18.03
CA VAL A 206 -15.11 37.50 -17.83
C VAL A 206 -14.02 37.54 -16.77
N CYS A 207 -12.83 37.97 -17.16
CA CYS A 207 -11.64 38.01 -16.33
C CYS A 207 -11.49 39.34 -15.62
N GLN A 208 -11.29 39.34 -14.30
CA GLN A 208 -10.97 40.51 -13.47
C GLN A 208 -11.94 41.71 -13.65
N ALA A 209 -13.20 41.42 -13.98
CA ALA A 209 -14.16 42.46 -14.25
C ALA A 209 -15.57 42.06 -13.79
N GLU A 210 -16.37 43.04 -13.51
CA GLU A 210 -17.80 42.93 -13.33
C GLU A 210 -18.54 43.31 -14.60
N LEU A 211 -19.73 42.77 -14.83
CA LEU A 211 -20.58 43.02 -15.96
C LEU A 211 -21.66 44.03 -15.60
N ASP A 212 -22.03 44.87 -16.56
CA ASP A 212 -23.16 45.78 -16.48
C ASP A 212 -24.47 45.01 -16.27
N GLU A 213 -25.38 45.55 -15.48
CA GLU A 213 -26.67 44.95 -15.13
C GLU A 213 -27.52 44.60 -16.37
N GLN A 214 -27.41 45.38 -17.43
CA GLN A 214 -28.10 45.13 -18.70
C GLN A 214 -27.65 43.82 -19.39
N LEU A 215 -26.37 43.50 -19.31
CA LEU A 215 -25.81 42.28 -19.89
C LEU A 215 -26.07 41.05 -19.00
N ARG A 216 -26.12 41.25 -17.69
CA ARG A 216 -26.49 40.18 -16.75
C ARG A 216 -27.93 39.68 -16.96
N ASN A 217 -28.84 40.60 -17.24
CA ASN A 217 -30.27 40.33 -17.40
C ASN A 217 -30.69 40.13 -18.88
N ALA A 218 -29.75 40.06 -19.80
CA ALA A 218 -30.05 39.77 -21.19
C ALA A 218 -30.60 38.34 -21.36
N PRO A 219 -31.74 38.17 -22.06
CA PRO A 219 -32.26 36.84 -22.31
C PRO A 219 -31.31 36.07 -23.25
N THR A 220 -30.68 34.99 -22.75
CA THR A 220 -29.68 34.24 -23.50
C THR A 220 -29.50 32.86 -22.91
N ASP A 221 -29.11 31.91 -23.78
CA ASP A 221 -28.68 30.55 -23.37
C ASP A 221 -27.17 30.50 -23.09
N THR A 222 -26.45 31.62 -23.30
CA THR A 222 -25.01 31.73 -23.03
C THR A 222 -24.75 31.84 -21.53
N VAL A 223 -23.97 30.92 -20.98
CA VAL A 223 -23.52 30.99 -19.58
C VAL A 223 -22.48 32.08 -19.42
N ILE A 224 -22.65 32.98 -18.46
CA ILE A 224 -21.66 34.02 -18.17
C ILE A 224 -21.06 33.81 -16.79
N ILE A 225 -19.73 33.70 -16.75
CA ILE A 225 -18.95 33.41 -15.53
C ILE A 225 -17.96 34.55 -15.32
N SER A 226 -17.86 35.09 -14.11
CA SER A 226 -16.74 35.96 -13.73
C SER A 226 -15.65 35.16 -13.02
N THR A 227 -14.40 35.56 -13.21
CA THR A 227 -13.24 34.98 -12.51
C THR A 227 -12.29 36.08 -12.04
N PRO A 228 -11.62 35.95 -10.87
CA PRO A 228 -10.62 36.91 -10.42
C PRO A 228 -9.30 36.81 -11.20
N PHE A 229 -9.13 35.78 -12.02
CA PHE A 229 -7.90 35.51 -12.75
C PHE A 229 -7.84 36.32 -14.07
N ASP A 230 -6.60 36.56 -14.55
CA ASP A 230 -6.38 37.08 -15.91
C ASP A 230 -6.71 36.03 -16.99
N ALA A 231 -6.82 36.47 -18.24
CA ALA A 231 -7.24 35.63 -19.35
C ALA A 231 -6.28 34.42 -19.59
N TYR A 232 -4.97 34.62 -19.44
CA TYR A 232 -4.01 33.52 -19.61
C TYR A 232 -4.19 32.43 -18.55
N ARG A 233 -4.28 32.86 -17.30
CA ARG A 233 -4.50 31.91 -16.16
C ARG A 233 -5.87 31.27 -16.25
N ALA A 234 -6.91 32.01 -16.63
CA ALA A 234 -8.26 31.48 -16.78
C ALA A 234 -8.34 30.38 -17.84
N VAL A 235 -7.71 30.55 -19.00
CA VAL A 235 -7.65 29.52 -20.04
C VAL A 235 -6.92 28.27 -19.55
N ARG A 236 -5.76 28.41 -18.92
CA ARG A 236 -5.03 27.29 -18.39
C ARG A 236 -5.82 26.53 -17.32
N LEU A 237 -6.46 27.22 -16.41
CA LEU A 237 -7.30 26.65 -15.37
C LEU A 237 -8.56 25.98 -15.94
N LEU A 238 -9.10 26.50 -17.03
CA LEU A 238 -10.24 25.92 -17.73
C LEU A 238 -9.91 24.47 -18.19
N TYR A 239 -8.75 24.26 -18.81
CA TYR A 239 -8.30 22.88 -19.15
C TYR A 239 -8.03 22.02 -17.93
N GLN A 240 -7.59 22.61 -16.84
CA GLN A 240 -7.38 21.87 -15.57
C GLN A 240 -8.69 21.57 -14.83
N SER A 241 -9.83 22.08 -15.30
CA SER A 241 -11.16 21.73 -14.76
C SER A 241 -11.70 20.39 -15.30
N LEU A 242 -11.07 19.82 -16.33
CA LEU A 242 -11.43 18.48 -16.82
C LEU A 242 -11.28 17.43 -15.71
N PRO A 243 -12.20 16.44 -15.67
CA PRO A 243 -12.06 15.30 -14.76
C PRO A 243 -10.88 14.42 -15.17
N ILE A 244 -10.13 13.92 -14.19
CA ILE A 244 -8.93 13.09 -14.42
C ILE A 244 -9.23 11.78 -15.14
N SER A 245 -10.47 11.30 -15.12
CA SER A 245 -10.92 10.16 -15.91
C SER A 245 -10.67 10.28 -17.41
N ARG A 246 -10.54 11.51 -17.91
CA ARG A 246 -10.28 11.79 -19.33
C ARG A 246 -8.84 11.56 -19.74
N ILE A 247 -7.90 11.69 -18.80
CA ILE A 247 -6.47 11.69 -19.08
C ILE A 247 -5.71 10.56 -18.40
N CYS A 248 -6.29 9.93 -17.37
CA CYS A 248 -5.65 8.82 -16.68
C CYS A 248 -5.60 7.58 -17.56
N ARG A 249 -4.57 6.78 -17.37
CA ARG A 249 -4.43 5.50 -18.05
C ARG A 249 -5.31 4.46 -17.37
N THR A 250 -6.18 3.81 -18.16
CA THR A 250 -7.13 2.77 -17.69
C THR A 250 -6.89 1.40 -18.32
N LYS A 251 -6.01 1.31 -19.36
CA LYS A 251 -5.72 0.07 -20.06
C LYS A 251 -4.28 -0.38 -19.79
N ASP A 252 -4.04 -1.66 -19.90
CA ASP A 252 -2.73 -2.29 -19.74
C ASP A 252 -2.06 -1.91 -18.40
N LEU A 253 -2.88 -1.82 -17.35
CA LEU A 253 -2.40 -1.58 -15.99
C LEU A 253 -1.85 -2.89 -15.43
N GLU A 254 -0.56 -2.88 -15.11
CA GLU A 254 0.05 -3.97 -14.35
C GLU A 254 -0.13 -3.67 -12.87
N CYS A 255 -0.80 -4.58 -12.16
CA CYS A 255 -1.15 -4.46 -10.75
C CYS A 255 -0.48 -5.59 -9.97
N PHE A 256 -0.18 -5.35 -8.71
CA PHE A 256 0.34 -6.36 -7.80
C PHE A 256 -0.56 -6.47 -6.57
N HIS A 257 -0.60 -7.66 -5.98
CA HIS A 257 -1.37 -7.93 -4.77
C HIS A 257 -0.44 -8.02 -3.55
N LEU A 258 -1.00 -7.78 -2.38
CA LEU A 258 -0.26 -7.85 -1.12
C LEU A 258 0.43 -9.21 -0.91
N ASP A 259 -0.14 -10.30 -1.45
CA ASP A 259 0.36 -11.66 -1.33
C ASP A 259 1.38 -12.06 -2.39
N ASP A 260 1.59 -11.25 -3.43
CA ASP A 260 2.56 -11.54 -4.48
C ASP A 260 3.98 -11.60 -3.91
N PHE A 261 4.76 -12.53 -4.42
CA PHE A 261 6.16 -12.62 -4.04
C PHE A 261 7.01 -11.57 -4.75
N VAL A 262 7.92 -10.96 -4.01
CA VAL A 262 8.78 -9.88 -4.51
C VAL A 262 9.60 -10.29 -5.75
N ASP A 263 9.99 -11.57 -5.85
CA ASP A 263 10.73 -12.07 -7.02
C ASP A 263 9.85 -12.06 -8.27
N ASP A 264 8.59 -12.49 -8.16
CA ASP A 264 7.63 -12.52 -9.27
C ASP A 264 7.25 -11.08 -9.69
N VAL A 265 7.07 -10.19 -8.70
CA VAL A 265 6.87 -8.74 -8.93
C VAL A 265 8.06 -8.12 -9.68
N ARG A 266 9.29 -8.48 -9.30
CA ARG A 266 10.51 -7.99 -9.98
C ARG A 266 10.53 -8.41 -11.44
N GLU A 267 10.17 -9.65 -11.76
CA GLU A 267 10.07 -10.12 -13.13
C GLU A 267 8.99 -9.37 -13.94
N GLY A 268 7.81 -9.12 -13.35
CA GLY A 268 6.77 -8.32 -13.97
C GLY A 268 7.25 -6.91 -14.29
N MET A 269 7.86 -6.24 -13.32
CA MET A 269 8.38 -4.88 -13.51
C MET A 269 9.50 -4.78 -14.54
N LEU A 270 10.28 -5.84 -14.78
CA LEU A 270 11.32 -5.86 -15.83
C LEU A 270 10.71 -5.88 -17.24
N LYS A 271 9.53 -6.47 -17.40
CA LYS A 271 8.80 -6.53 -18.68
C LYS A 271 8.05 -5.26 -18.99
N SER A 272 7.81 -4.41 -17.98
CA SER A 272 7.03 -3.18 -18.07
C SER A 272 7.94 -1.93 -18.09
N ARG A 273 7.47 -0.87 -18.75
CA ARG A 273 8.14 0.44 -18.78
C ARG A 273 7.60 1.42 -17.73
N TYR A 274 6.59 1.02 -16.97
CA TYR A 274 6.00 1.88 -15.96
C TYR A 274 6.94 2.10 -14.77
N ARG A 275 6.77 3.23 -14.10
CA ARG A 275 7.60 3.60 -12.94
C ARG A 275 6.88 3.35 -11.62
N CYS A 276 5.56 3.26 -11.66
CA CYS A 276 4.70 3.09 -10.50
C CYS A 276 3.57 2.12 -10.82
N TYR A 277 3.26 1.25 -9.90
CA TYR A 277 2.30 0.14 -10.04
C TYR A 277 1.35 0.16 -8.85
N PRO A 278 0.03 0.04 -9.05
CA PRO A 278 -0.91 -0.05 -7.95
C PRO A 278 -0.77 -1.38 -7.22
N ILE A 279 -0.96 -1.34 -5.89
CA ILE A 279 -1.06 -2.50 -5.03
C ILE A 279 -2.51 -2.67 -4.63
N LEU A 280 -3.02 -3.89 -4.77
CA LEU A 280 -4.39 -4.25 -4.47
C LEU A 280 -4.47 -5.21 -3.27
N ASP A 281 -5.56 -5.12 -2.54
CA ASP A 281 -5.92 -6.11 -1.52
C ASP A 281 -6.68 -7.29 -2.14
N GLU A 282 -7.15 -8.21 -1.31
CA GLU A 282 -7.94 -9.39 -1.70
C GLU A 282 -9.33 -9.07 -2.28
N ASN A 283 -9.79 -7.81 -2.19
CA ASN A 283 -11.04 -7.30 -2.74
C ASN A 283 -10.81 -6.36 -3.95
N ASP A 284 -9.62 -6.40 -4.57
CA ASP A 284 -9.20 -5.53 -5.67
C ASP A 284 -9.22 -4.02 -5.34
N ARG A 285 -9.18 -3.67 -4.05
CA ARG A 285 -9.10 -2.27 -3.61
C ARG A 285 -7.66 -1.81 -3.56
N VAL A 286 -7.44 -0.58 -3.95
CA VAL A 286 -6.11 0.02 -3.93
C VAL A 286 -5.67 0.28 -2.49
N VAL A 287 -4.53 -0.28 -2.09
CA VAL A 287 -3.93 -0.08 -0.77
C VAL A 287 -2.65 0.75 -0.81
N GLY A 288 -2.06 0.91 -1.98
CA GLY A 288 -0.84 1.69 -2.15
C GLY A 288 -0.26 1.60 -3.54
N THR A 289 0.98 2.04 -3.67
CA THR A 289 1.74 1.97 -4.93
C THR A 289 3.15 1.44 -4.71
N LEU A 290 3.65 0.74 -5.71
CA LEU A 290 4.96 0.11 -5.72
C LEU A 290 5.80 0.67 -6.86
N SER A 291 7.08 0.91 -6.60
CA SER A 291 8.07 1.27 -7.61
C SER A 291 9.30 0.36 -7.50
N ARG A 292 10.18 0.40 -8.51
CA ARG A 292 11.44 -0.37 -8.47
C ARG A 292 12.33 -0.03 -7.28
N TYR A 293 12.20 1.17 -6.73
CA TYR A 293 12.93 1.60 -5.53
C TYR A 293 12.67 0.68 -4.34
N HIS A 294 11.41 0.27 -4.12
CA HIS A 294 11.03 -0.59 -3.00
C HIS A 294 11.60 -2.01 -3.09
N LEU A 295 12.01 -2.44 -4.30
CA LEU A 295 12.60 -3.76 -4.53
C LEU A 295 14.12 -3.81 -4.37
N ILE A 296 14.78 -2.65 -4.17
CA ILE A 296 16.25 -2.58 -4.09
C ILE A 296 16.74 -3.23 -2.78
N ARG A 297 16.03 -3.00 -1.68
CA ARG A 297 16.38 -3.53 -0.35
C ARG A 297 15.12 -4.02 0.37
N PRO A 298 14.53 -5.13 -0.05
CA PRO A 298 13.38 -5.69 0.64
C PRO A 298 13.78 -6.08 2.07
N LYS A 299 12.94 -5.76 3.04
CA LYS A 299 13.13 -6.19 4.43
C LYS A 299 12.93 -7.71 4.46
N ARG A 300 13.98 -8.46 4.86
CA ARG A 300 13.88 -9.90 5.05
C ARG A 300 13.09 -10.20 6.31
N LYS A 301 12.23 -11.21 6.27
CA LYS A 301 11.59 -11.74 7.48
C LYS A 301 12.67 -12.31 8.39
N ARG A 302 12.55 -12.04 9.69
CA ARG A 302 13.50 -12.49 10.70
C ARG A 302 13.01 -13.76 11.38
N VAL A 303 13.91 -14.73 11.54
CA VAL A 303 13.58 -16.03 12.13
C VAL A 303 14.63 -16.51 13.10
N VAL A 304 14.16 -17.17 14.15
CA VAL A 304 14.94 -18.02 15.04
C VAL A 304 14.47 -19.45 14.79
N LEU A 305 15.41 -20.35 14.61
CA LEU A 305 15.14 -21.77 14.45
C LEU A 305 15.32 -22.48 15.79
N VAL A 306 14.35 -23.29 16.15
CA VAL A 306 14.44 -24.17 17.32
C VAL A 306 14.16 -25.58 16.89
N ASP A 307 14.82 -26.56 17.51
CA ASP A 307 14.56 -27.98 17.32
C ASP A 307 14.84 -28.49 15.90
N HIS A 308 15.63 -27.81 15.14
CA HIS A 308 16.19 -28.23 13.86
C HIS A 308 17.26 -27.26 13.35
N ASN A 309 18.19 -27.78 12.57
CA ASN A 309 19.20 -27.00 11.84
C ASN A 309 19.40 -27.52 10.39
N GLU A 310 18.37 -28.16 9.83
CA GLU A 310 18.39 -28.73 8.47
C GLU A 310 17.41 -27.95 7.58
N ALA A 311 17.87 -27.47 6.41
CA ALA A 311 17.08 -26.64 5.51
C ALA A 311 15.82 -27.37 4.99
N ALA A 312 15.92 -28.69 4.74
CA ALA A 312 14.80 -29.51 4.29
C ALA A 312 13.66 -29.64 5.33
N GLN A 313 13.98 -29.46 6.59
CA GLN A 313 13.01 -29.50 7.69
C GLN A 313 12.46 -28.13 8.06
N SER A 314 12.96 -27.08 7.45
CA SER A 314 12.58 -25.70 7.73
C SER A 314 11.44 -25.19 6.83
N VAL A 315 11.09 -23.94 7.01
CA VAL A 315 10.07 -23.23 6.23
C VAL A 315 10.54 -22.97 4.80
N PRO A 316 9.67 -23.10 3.80
CA PRO A 316 9.99 -22.70 2.43
C PRO A 316 10.41 -21.24 2.35
N GLY A 317 11.49 -20.93 1.60
CA GLY A 317 12.04 -19.58 1.46
C GLY A 317 12.93 -19.14 2.63
N LEU A 318 13.45 -20.08 3.44
CA LEU A 318 14.39 -19.77 4.51
C LEU A 318 15.65 -19.06 4.01
N ASP A 319 16.10 -19.36 2.80
CA ASP A 319 17.23 -18.73 2.11
C ASP A 319 17.02 -17.20 1.88
N GLN A 320 15.76 -16.75 1.86
CA GLN A 320 15.40 -15.35 1.75
C GLN A 320 15.19 -14.66 3.12
N ALA A 321 15.18 -15.43 4.22
CA ALA A 321 15.02 -14.91 5.56
C ALA A 321 16.37 -14.46 6.18
N GLU A 322 16.29 -13.67 7.25
CA GLU A 322 17.40 -13.35 8.14
C GLU A 322 17.32 -14.29 9.36
N ILE A 323 18.19 -15.29 9.40
CA ILE A 323 18.29 -16.19 10.55
C ILE A 323 19.10 -15.47 11.63
N LEU A 324 18.51 -15.30 12.82
CA LEU A 324 19.15 -14.61 13.93
C LEU A 324 19.83 -15.59 14.91
N GLU A 325 19.17 -16.71 15.18
CA GLU A 325 19.59 -17.69 16.18
C GLU A 325 19.14 -19.09 15.78
N ILE A 326 19.92 -20.09 16.23
CA ILE A 326 19.54 -21.51 16.14
C ILE A 326 19.75 -22.15 17.53
N ILE A 327 18.74 -22.84 18.05
CA ILE A 327 18.80 -23.58 19.32
C ILE A 327 18.30 -24.98 19.06
N ASP A 328 19.16 -25.95 19.22
CA ASP A 328 18.88 -27.31 18.75
C ASP A 328 19.62 -28.37 19.59
N HIS A 329 19.14 -29.61 19.55
CA HIS A 329 19.75 -30.77 20.17
C HIS A 329 20.10 -31.88 19.15
N HIS A 330 19.75 -31.68 17.88
CA HIS A 330 20.03 -32.61 16.80
C HIS A 330 21.47 -32.53 16.30
N ARG A 331 21.85 -33.48 15.44
CA ARG A 331 23.12 -33.41 14.69
C ARG A 331 23.19 -32.13 13.85
N LEU A 332 24.40 -31.65 13.63
CA LEU A 332 24.60 -30.51 12.71
C LEU A 332 24.28 -30.90 11.26
N ALA A 333 23.55 -30.06 10.58
CA ALA A 333 23.15 -30.25 9.19
C ALA A 333 23.65 -29.12 8.28
N ASP A 334 22.81 -28.59 7.38
CA ASP A 334 23.23 -27.84 6.20
C ASP A 334 22.80 -26.38 6.15
N ILE A 335 22.24 -25.82 7.23
CA ILE A 335 21.82 -24.41 7.25
C ILE A 335 23.03 -23.49 7.13
N GLN A 336 22.97 -22.60 6.15
CA GLN A 336 23.97 -21.57 5.91
C GLN A 336 23.39 -20.20 6.27
N THR A 337 24.22 -19.35 6.87
CA THR A 337 23.85 -17.97 7.24
C THR A 337 24.81 -16.96 6.61
N GLY A 338 24.27 -15.80 6.17
CA GLY A 338 25.08 -14.73 5.59
C GLY A 338 25.86 -13.91 6.63
N ASN A 339 25.44 -13.97 7.89
CA ASN A 339 26.05 -13.23 9.01
C ASN A 339 26.34 -14.19 10.16
N PRO A 340 27.26 -13.85 11.09
CA PRO A 340 27.41 -14.57 12.36
C PRO A 340 26.11 -14.52 13.15
N ILE A 341 25.71 -15.67 13.70
CA ILE A 341 24.47 -15.82 14.48
C ILE A 341 24.76 -16.41 15.86
N TYR A 342 23.81 -16.31 16.78
CA TYR A 342 23.85 -17.10 18.00
C TYR A 342 23.44 -18.54 17.67
N PHE A 343 24.34 -19.49 17.92
CA PHE A 343 24.12 -20.90 17.68
C PHE A 343 24.37 -21.68 18.96
N ARG A 344 23.33 -22.38 19.46
CA ARG A 344 23.41 -23.22 20.65
C ARG A 344 22.88 -24.60 20.32
N ASN A 345 23.80 -25.57 20.26
CA ASN A 345 23.50 -26.97 20.06
C ASN A 345 24.10 -27.77 21.21
N GLU A 346 23.28 -28.59 21.87
CA GLU A 346 23.70 -29.36 23.01
C GLU A 346 23.21 -30.83 22.90
N PRO A 347 24.05 -31.82 23.28
CA PRO A 347 23.69 -33.24 23.22
C PRO A 347 22.78 -33.63 24.41
N VAL A 348 21.53 -33.22 24.36
CA VAL A 348 20.47 -33.51 25.33
C VAL A 348 19.29 -34.18 24.61
N GLY A 349 18.29 -34.62 25.36
CA GLY A 349 17.17 -35.36 24.81
C GLY A 349 16.02 -34.48 24.25
N SER A 350 16.07 -33.15 24.42
CA SER A 350 15.01 -32.25 24.00
C SER A 350 15.51 -30.80 23.89
N THR A 351 15.10 -30.06 22.87
CA THR A 351 15.40 -28.62 22.76
C THR A 351 14.76 -27.80 23.88
N THR A 352 13.59 -28.23 24.38
CA THR A 352 12.96 -27.59 25.56
C THR A 352 13.85 -27.69 26.79
N THR A 353 14.68 -28.73 26.95
CA THR A 353 15.68 -28.85 28.02
C THR A 353 16.71 -27.71 27.94
N ILE A 354 17.19 -27.38 26.74
CA ILE A 354 18.12 -26.26 26.52
C ILE A 354 17.45 -24.94 26.92
N ILE A 355 16.22 -24.74 26.49
CA ILE A 355 15.47 -23.49 26.78
C ILE A 355 15.18 -23.38 28.28
N ALA A 356 14.81 -24.44 28.96
CA ALA A 356 14.64 -24.47 30.42
C ALA A 356 15.94 -24.10 31.16
N THR A 357 17.08 -24.56 30.63
CA THR A 357 18.41 -24.17 31.13
C THR A 357 18.66 -22.69 30.90
N MET A 358 18.27 -22.14 29.73
CA MET A 358 18.41 -20.72 29.44
C MET A 358 17.57 -19.83 30.37
N TYR A 359 16.35 -20.23 30.73
CA TYR A 359 15.57 -19.56 31.77
C TYR A 359 16.35 -19.48 33.08
N GLN A 360 16.97 -20.58 33.50
CA GLN A 360 17.79 -20.61 34.72
C GLN A 360 19.03 -19.70 34.62
N GLU A 361 19.75 -19.73 33.50
CA GLU A 361 20.93 -18.91 33.26
C GLU A 361 20.60 -17.40 33.28
N LYS A 362 19.40 -17.03 32.87
CA LYS A 362 18.91 -15.63 32.89
C LYS A 362 18.26 -15.23 34.21
N GLY A 363 18.14 -16.15 35.19
CA GLY A 363 17.45 -15.89 36.44
C GLY A 363 15.95 -15.62 36.30
N LEU A 364 15.34 -16.09 35.20
CA LEU A 364 13.92 -15.95 34.92
C LEU A 364 13.18 -17.24 35.20
N MET A 365 11.89 -17.15 35.50
CA MET A 365 11.01 -18.29 35.65
C MET A 365 9.87 -18.21 34.63
N PRO A 366 9.55 -19.32 33.94
CA PRO A 366 8.35 -19.36 33.10
C PRO A 366 7.10 -19.33 34.01
N SER A 367 5.96 -18.96 33.44
CA SER A 367 4.67 -19.09 34.13
C SER A 367 4.38 -20.57 34.43
N GLU A 368 3.59 -20.86 35.47
CA GLU A 368 3.19 -22.21 35.85
C GLU A 368 2.67 -23.04 34.66
N LYS A 369 1.79 -22.43 33.85
CA LYS A 369 1.25 -23.09 32.64
C LYS A 369 2.33 -23.40 31.61
N LEU A 370 3.25 -22.48 31.39
CA LEU A 370 4.35 -22.65 30.43
C LEU A 370 5.34 -23.71 30.96
N ALA A 371 5.65 -23.67 32.24
CA ALA A 371 6.51 -24.67 32.88
C ALA A 371 5.94 -26.08 32.75
N GLY A 372 4.63 -26.26 33.03
CA GLY A 372 3.96 -27.55 32.84
C GLY A 372 4.02 -28.04 31.40
N MET A 373 3.84 -27.16 30.43
CA MET A 373 3.95 -27.45 29.01
C MET A 373 5.40 -27.85 28.62
N MET A 374 6.40 -27.14 29.15
CA MET A 374 7.82 -27.50 28.97
C MET A 374 8.18 -28.87 29.57
N ALA A 375 7.67 -29.18 30.77
CA ALA A 375 7.85 -30.50 31.34
C ALA A 375 7.25 -31.62 30.46
N ALA A 376 6.04 -31.39 29.93
CA ALA A 376 5.39 -32.34 29.02
C ALA A 376 6.20 -32.56 27.73
N ALA A 377 6.75 -31.49 27.13
CA ALA A 377 7.59 -31.58 25.93
C ALA A 377 8.87 -32.42 26.19
N ILE A 378 9.57 -32.14 27.28
CA ILE A 378 10.78 -32.93 27.64
C ILE A 378 10.44 -34.42 27.84
N VAL A 379 9.31 -34.71 28.49
CA VAL A 379 8.87 -36.10 28.71
C VAL A 379 8.50 -36.78 27.40
N SER A 380 7.82 -36.07 26.51
CA SER A 380 7.43 -36.58 25.19
C SER A 380 8.67 -36.91 24.34
N ASP A 381 9.58 -35.97 24.13
CA ASP A 381 10.74 -36.14 23.28
C ASP A 381 11.75 -37.17 23.80
N THR A 382 11.88 -37.28 25.13
CA THR A 382 12.70 -38.30 25.77
C THR A 382 12.01 -39.66 25.89
N VAL A 383 10.81 -39.85 25.34
CA VAL A 383 10.00 -41.08 25.45
C VAL A 383 9.90 -41.52 26.90
N MET A 384 9.41 -40.66 27.78
CA MET A 384 9.37 -40.85 29.24
C MET A 384 10.73 -41.23 29.82
N PHE A 385 11.78 -40.55 29.44
CA PHE A 385 13.18 -40.73 29.84
C PHE A 385 13.79 -42.06 29.45
N LYS A 386 13.24 -42.75 28.45
CA LYS A 386 13.71 -44.03 27.93
C LYS A 386 14.52 -43.90 26.63
N SER A 387 14.47 -42.71 25.98
CA SER A 387 15.27 -42.48 24.79
C SER A 387 16.76 -42.65 25.07
N PRO A 388 17.52 -43.23 24.13
CA PRO A 388 18.98 -43.31 24.25
C PRO A 388 19.66 -41.94 24.26
N THR A 389 19.00 -40.92 23.79
CA THR A 389 19.46 -39.52 23.80
C THR A 389 19.17 -38.81 25.12
N CYS A 390 18.34 -39.40 26.00
CA CYS A 390 17.96 -38.78 27.26
C CYS A 390 19.17 -38.69 28.22
N THR A 391 19.36 -37.49 28.75
CA THR A 391 20.44 -37.19 29.71
C THR A 391 19.91 -36.95 31.11
N GLN A 392 20.82 -36.87 32.10
CA GLN A 392 20.45 -36.48 33.48
C GLN A 392 19.92 -35.03 33.54
N ARG A 393 20.36 -34.17 32.59
CA ARG A 393 19.87 -32.79 32.49
C ARG A 393 18.40 -32.75 32.11
N ASP A 394 17.94 -33.61 31.19
CA ASP A 394 16.53 -33.68 30.79
C ASP A 394 15.65 -34.03 31.99
N ARG A 395 16.05 -35.02 32.79
CA ARG A 395 15.34 -35.39 34.02
C ARG A 395 15.27 -34.21 35.00
N SER A 396 16.42 -33.58 35.27
CA SER A 396 16.50 -32.49 36.23
C SER A 396 15.68 -31.26 35.79
N MET A 397 15.67 -30.94 34.50
CA MET A 397 14.88 -29.82 33.99
C MET A 397 13.38 -30.13 33.96
N ALA A 398 12.98 -31.36 33.58
CA ALA A 398 11.57 -31.78 33.65
C ALA A 398 11.04 -31.73 35.07
N GLU A 399 11.81 -32.26 36.06
CA GLU A 399 11.44 -32.20 37.48
C GLU A 399 11.33 -30.75 37.98
N ARG A 400 12.27 -29.89 37.56
CA ARG A 400 12.24 -28.46 37.91
C ARG A 400 11.01 -27.77 37.37
N MET A 401 10.69 -27.96 36.10
CA MET A 401 9.50 -27.39 35.46
C MET A 401 8.20 -27.88 36.09
N ALA A 402 8.17 -29.18 36.52
CA ALA A 402 7.00 -29.75 37.21
C ALA A 402 6.80 -29.23 38.64
N ARG A 403 7.79 -28.58 39.25
CA ARG A 403 7.71 -28.00 40.60
C ARG A 403 7.24 -26.54 40.60
N ILE A 404 7.26 -25.86 39.45
CA ILE A 404 6.74 -24.51 39.27
C ILE A 404 5.22 -24.56 39.20
#